data_d76f710514ef66b256e4c46fab0ca3b5
#
_entry.id   d76f710514ef66b256e4c46fab0ca3b5
#
_cell.length_a   1.000
_cell.length_b   1.000
_cell.length_c   1.000
_cell.angle_alpha   90.00
_cell.angle_beta   90.00
_cell.angle_gamma   90.00
#
_symmetry.space_group_name_H-M   'P 1'
#
loop_
_entity.id
_entity.type
_entity.pdbx_description
1 polymer ?
#
loop_
_entity_poly.entity_id
_entity_poly.type
_entity_poly.pdbx_seq_one_letter_code
_entity_poly.pdbx_strand_id
1 'polypeptide(L)'
;MQQRLIPGCWGIFGHGNVAGVAQALLEAHTTGSADLPYYLARNEQGMVHAAVGYSRMRNRLQAFACSASIGPGSTNMLTGAALATTNRIPVLLLASDIFATRVGSPVLQELELPSGYDVSVNDAFRQVSRFFDRVWRPEQLPAAMLGAMRVLTDPAETGAVTIALPQDVQAEAHRRMTGRRNSSRSGCGTSRGRYRNPPPWTGRSLCCARPADR
;
A
#
# COMPACT_ATOMS: atom_id res chain seq x y z
N MET A 1 -22.66 -1.52 9.77
CA MET A 1 -21.23 -1.87 9.92
C MET A 1 -20.46 -1.24 8.76
N GLN A 2 -19.52 -0.37 9.06
CA GLN A 2 -18.62 0.17 8.05
C GLN A 2 -17.70 -0.96 7.56
N GLN A 3 -17.76 -1.29 6.28
CA GLN A 3 -16.93 -2.35 5.70
C GLN A 3 -15.51 -1.82 5.54
N ARG A 4 -14.53 -2.45 6.18
CA ARG A 4 -13.11 -2.06 6.05
C ARG A 4 -12.59 -2.50 4.70
N LEU A 5 -11.90 -1.61 4.00
CA LEU A 5 -11.24 -1.94 2.74
C LEU A 5 -10.09 -2.92 2.95
N ILE A 6 -9.26 -2.69 3.97
CA ILE A 6 -8.13 -3.57 4.33
C ILE A 6 -8.49 -4.30 5.64
N PRO A 7 -8.91 -5.57 5.58
CA PRO A 7 -9.31 -6.31 6.77
C PRO A 7 -8.14 -6.88 7.57
N GLY A 8 -6.94 -6.91 7.00
CA GLY A 8 -5.75 -7.44 7.66
C GLY A 8 -4.51 -7.38 6.79
N CYS A 9 -3.40 -7.79 7.35
CA CYS A 9 -2.11 -7.87 6.69
C CYS A 9 -1.57 -9.31 6.75
N TRP A 10 -1.24 -9.88 5.60
CA TRP A 10 -0.40 -11.06 5.51
C TRP A 10 1.06 -10.65 5.55
N GLY A 11 1.92 -11.45 6.15
CA GLY A 11 3.34 -11.10 6.19
C GLY A 11 4.26 -12.32 6.30
N ILE A 12 5.43 -12.15 5.70
CA ILE A 12 6.63 -12.93 6.00
C ILE A 12 7.65 -11.92 6.48
N PHE A 13 7.92 -11.96 7.79
CA PHE A 13 8.75 -10.97 8.44
C PHE A 13 10.20 -11.41 8.47
N GLY A 14 11.07 -10.57 7.95
CA GLY A 14 12.51 -10.70 7.98
C GLY A 14 13.14 -9.37 8.39
N HIS A 15 14.46 -9.25 8.26
CA HIS A 15 15.19 -8.05 8.65
C HIS A 15 14.66 -6.78 7.99
N GLY A 16 14.10 -6.85 6.78
CA GLY A 16 13.62 -5.70 6.01
C GLY A 16 12.31 -5.09 6.51
N ASN A 17 11.50 -5.81 7.29
CA ASN A 17 10.18 -5.34 7.72
C ASN A 17 9.83 -5.65 9.18
N VAL A 18 10.69 -6.37 9.91
CA VAL A 18 10.40 -6.73 11.31
C VAL A 18 10.44 -5.51 12.23
N ALA A 19 11.44 -4.63 12.07
CA ALA A 19 11.62 -3.45 12.91
C ALA A 19 10.68 -2.27 12.57
N GLY A 20 9.92 -2.38 11.49
CA GLY A 20 8.97 -1.36 11.06
C GLY A 20 7.56 -1.91 11.00
N VAL A 21 7.19 -2.51 9.88
CA VAL A 21 5.81 -2.98 9.64
C VAL A 21 5.36 -3.98 10.70
N ALA A 22 6.18 -4.99 11.03
CA ALA A 22 5.78 -6.02 12.01
C ALA A 22 5.65 -5.44 13.41
N GLN A 23 6.57 -4.58 13.82
CA GLN A 23 6.50 -3.90 15.11
C GLN A 23 5.26 -3.02 15.22
N ALA A 24 4.94 -2.25 14.18
CA ALA A 24 3.73 -1.42 14.14
C ALA A 24 2.43 -2.25 14.21
N LEU A 25 2.39 -3.40 13.54
CA LEU A 25 1.25 -4.32 13.63
C LEU A 25 1.10 -4.92 15.03
N LEU A 26 2.21 -5.31 15.64
CA LEU A 26 2.22 -5.83 17.02
C LEU A 26 1.78 -4.76 18.02
N GLU A 27 2.30 -3.55 17.90
CA GLU A 27 1.92 -2.41 18.76
C GLU A 27 0.44 -2.09 18.61
N ALA A 28 -0.06 -2.03 17.38
CA ALA A 28 -1.48 -1.79 17.12
C ALA A 28 -2.37 -2.87 17.77
N HIS A 29 -1.95 -4.12 17.71
CA HIS A 29 -2.66 -5.23 18.34
C HIS A 29 -2.64 -5.15 19.86
N THR A 30 -1.47 -4.90 20.45
CA THR A 30 -1.30 -4.88 21.93
C THR A 30 -1.94 -3.67 22.59
N THR A 31 -1.92 -2.53 21.95
CA THR A 31 -2.51 -1.28 22.47
C THR A 31 -4.00 -1.12 22.12
N GLY A 32 -4.51 -1.93 21.20
CA GLY A 32 -5.86 -1.77 20.66
C GLY A 32 -6.04 -0.49 19.84
N SER A 33 -4.94 0.16 19.41
CA SER A 33 -5.00 1.43 18.66
C SER A 33 -5.54 1.25 17.24
N ALA A 34 -5.41 0.06 16.67
CA ALA A 34 -6.02 -0.32 15.41
C ALA A 34 -6.36 -1.81 15.42
N ASP A 35 -7.52 -2.13 14.84
CA ASP A 35 -7.92 -3.51 14.62
C ASP A 35 -7.50 -3.91 13.19
N LEU A 36 -6.22 -4.23 13.06
CA LEU A 36 -5.60 -4.71 11.82
C LEU A 36 -4.83 -6.01 12.12
N PRO A 37 -5.53 -7.16 12.12
CA PRO A 37 -4.90 -8.43 12.39
C PRO A 37 -3.85 -8.76 11.33
N TYR A 38 -2.80 -9.45 11.74
CA TYR A 38 -1.80 -9.96 10.82
C TYR A 38 -1.76 -11.49 10.84
N TYR A 39 -1.38 -12.05 9.69
CA TYR A 39 -1.34 -13.47 9.46
C TYR A 39 0.03 -13.86 8.91
N LEU A 40 0.66 -14.86 9.52
CA LEU A 40 1.91 -15.40 8.99
C LEU A 40 1.64 -16.26 7.77
N ALA A 41 2.36 -15.98 6.69
CA ALA A 41 2.41 -16.82 5.52
C ALA A 41 3.69 -17.69 5.50
N ARG A 42 3.73 -18.68 4.64
CA ARG A 42 4.88 -19.56 4.48
C ARG A 42 5.62 -19.35 3.14
N ASN A 43 5.00 -18.62 2.23
CA ASN A 43 5.54 -18.31 0.92
C ASN A 43 4.88 -17.03 0.41
N GLU A 44 5.68 -16.09 -0.08
CA GLU A 44 5.20 -14.75 -0.46
C GLU A 44 4.31 -14.80 -1.71
N GLN A 45 4.63 -15.65 -2.67
CA GLN A 45 3.78 -15.83 -3.85
C GLN A 45 2.42 -16.40 -3.45
N GLY A 46 2.41 -17.46 -2.65
CA GLY A 46 1.18 -18.06 -2.13
C GLY A 46 0.34 -17.08 -1.30
N MET A 47 1.01 -16.23 -0.52
CA MET A 47 0.40 -15.14 0.25
C MET A 47 -0.36 -14.18 -0.65
N VAL A 48 0.27 -13.68 -1.71
CA VAL A 48 -0.38 -12.74 -2.64
C VAL A 48 -1.50 -13.43 -3.41
N HIS A 49 -1.33 -14.67 -3.82
CA HIS A 49 -2.40 -15.45 -4.48
C HIS A 49 -3.61 -15.63 -3.55
N ALA A 50 -3.40 -15.90 -2.27
CA ALA A 50 -4.49 -15.99 -1.28
C ALA A 50 -5.22 -14.64 -1.12
N ALA A 51 -4.46 -13.54 -1.05
CA ALA A 51 -5.02 -12.19 -0.99
C ALA A 51 -5.86 -11.85 -2.23
N VAL A 52 -5.37 -12.21 -3.42
CA VAL A 52 -6.10 -12.05 -4.69
C VAL A 52 -7.38 -12.89 -4.70
N GLY A 53 -7.31 -14.15 -4.26
CA GLY A 53 -8.47 -15.03 -4.12
C GLY A 53 -9.53 -14.44 -3.17
N TYR A 54 -9.09 -13.94 -2.03
CA TYR A 54 -9.96 -13.27 -1.07
C TYR A 54 -10.68 -12.05 -1.70
N SER A 55 -9.92 -11.15 -2.32
CA SER A 55 -10.48 -9.97 -2.98
C SER A 55 -11.52 -10.33 -4.04
N ARG A 56 -11.26 -11.38 -4.82
CA ARG A 56 -12.21 -11.90 -5.81
C ARG A 56 -13.51 -12.36 -5.15
N MET A 57 -13.42 -13.13 -4.08
CA MET A 57 -14.58 -13.61 -3.33
C MET A 57 -15.37 -12.50 -2.63
N ARG A 58 -14.70 -11.37 -2.37
CA ARG A 58 -15.33 -10.16 -1.81
C ARG A 58 -15.79 -9.18 -2.88
N ASN A 59 -15.92 -9.61 -4.14
CA ASN A 59 -16.29 -8.76 -5.28
C ASN A 59 -15.44 -7.50 -5.42
N ARG A 60 -14.14 -7.60 -5.08
CA ARG A 60 -13.16 -6.51 -5.09
C ARG A 60 -13.44 -5.34 -4.13
N LEU A 61 -14.36 -5.54 -3.18
CA LEU A 61 -14.70 -4.53 -2.17
C LEU A 61 -13.77 -4.54 -0.95
N GLN A 62 -12.91 -5.55 -0.85
CA GLN A 62 -11.90 -5.67 0.18
C GLN A 62 -10.61 -6.22 -0.42
N ALA A 63 -9.48 -5.75 0.09
CA ALA A 63 -8.14 -6.19 -0.31
C ALA A 63 -7.28 -6.43 0.94
N PHE A 64 -6.46 -7.48 0.95
CA PHE A 64 -5.44 -7.64 1.97
C PHE A 64 -4.20 -6.83 1.63
N ALA A 65 -3.48 -6.40 2.69
CA ALA A 65 -2.09 -6.02 2.59
C ALA A 65 -1.22 -7.28 2.67
N CYS A 66 -0.10 -7.28 1.94
CA CYS A 66 0.91 -8.34 1.96
C CYS A 66 2.28 -7.71 2.14
N SER A 67 3.01 -8.10 3.18
CA SER A 67 4.36 -7.58 3.46
C SER A 67 5.40 -8.68 3.32
N ALA A 68 6.52 -8.35 2.68
CA ALA A 68 7.66 -9.23 2.52
C ALA A 68 8.97 -8.50 2.77
N SER A 69 10.01 -9.26 3.11
CA SER A 69 11.35 -8.75 3.34
C SER A 69 12.04 -8.32 2.03
N ILE A 70 13.24 -7.78 2.14
CA ILE A 70 14.05 -7.27 1.03
C ILE A 70 14.43 -8.38 0.05
N GLY A 71 14.66 -8.02 -1.20
CA GLY A 71 15.28 -8.88 -2.21
C GLY A 71 14.41 -10.07 -2.60
N PRO A 72 14.85 -11.31 -2.35
CA PRO A 72 14.11 -12.52 -2.77
C PRO A 72 12.69 -12.62 -2.21
N GLY A 73 12.46 -12.15 -0.98
CA GLY A 73 11.12 -12.10 -0.39
C GLY A 73 10.19 -11.19 -1.18
N SER A 74 10.64 -9.99 -1.49
CA SER A 74 9.87 -9.04 -2.33
C SER A 74 9.67 -9.58 -3.74
N THR A 75 10.71 -10.08 -4.41
CA THR A 75 10.58 -10.60 -5.78
C THR A 75 9.62 -11.78 -5.88
N ASN A 76 9.53 -12.59 -4.84
CA ASN A 76 8.59 -13.70 -4.80
C ASN A 76 7.11 -13.27 -4.83
N MET A 77 6.81 -12.00 -4.60
CA MET A 77 5.44 -11.45 -4.76
C MET A 77 5.11 -11.03 -6.20
N LEU A 78 6.09 -10.92 -7.11
CA LEU A 78 5.90 -10.36 -8.46
C LEU A 78 4.85 -11.11 -9.28
N THR A 79 4.86 -12.44 -9.27
CA THR A 79 3.88 -13.24 -10.00
C THR A 79 2.46 -12.97 -9.52
N GLY A 80 2.28 -12.84 -8.20
CA GLY A 80 0.98 -12.50 -7.63
C GLY A 80 0.53 -11.08 -7.98
N ALA A 81 1.47 -10.13 -8.04
CA ALA A 81 1.19 -8.76 -8.48
C ALA A 81 0.73 -8.73 -9.95
N ALA A 82 1.44 -9.44 -10.82
CA ALA A 82 1.08 -9.56 -12.23
C ALA A 82 -0.32 -10.16 -12.41
N LEU A 83 -0.63 -11.24 -11.67
CA LEU A 83 -1.96 -11.86 -11.67
C LEU A 83 -3.05 -10.87 -11.23
N ALA A 84 -2.81 -10.15 -10.14
CA ALA A 84 -3.75 -9.15 -9.62
C ALA A 84 -4.03 -8.05 -10.65
N THR A 85 -2.99 -7.52 -11.26
CA THR A 85 -3.08 -6.44 -12.26
C THR A 85 -3.78 -6.90 -13.53
N THR A 86 -3.43 -8.08 -14.06
CA THR A 86 -4.04 -8.63 -15.25
C THR A 86 -5.55 -8.86 -15.07
N ASN A 87 -5.95 -9.29 -13.87
CA ASN A 87 -7.35 -9.57 -13.55
C ASN A 87 -8.10 -8.39 -12.91
N ARG A 88 -7.46 -7.24 -12.75
CA ARG A 88 -8.02 -6.05 -12.09
C ARG A 88 -8.59 -6.37 -10.70
N ILE A 89 -7.78 -7.04 -9.87
CA ILE A 89 -8.13 -7.43 -8.51
C ILE A 89 -7.25 -6.65 -7.54
N PRO A 90 -7.82 -5.91 -6.58
CA PRO A 90 -7.04 -5.10 -5.66
C PRO A 90 -6.24 -5.97 -4.69
N VAL A 91 -4.96 -5.64 -4.56
CA VAL A 91 -4.06 -6.13 -3.51
C VAL A 91 -3.03 -5.06 -3.16
N LEU A 92 -2.75 -4.86 -1.88
CA LEU A 92 -1.75 -3.92 -1.40
C LEU A 92 -0.47 -4.68 -1.06
N LEU A 93 0.62 -4.37 -1.74
CA LEU A 93 1.93 -4.96 -1.49
C LEU A 93 2.82 -3.95 -0.77
N LEU A 94 3.33 -4.34 0.39
CA LEU A 94 4.28 -3.60 1.21
C LEU A 94 5.63 -4.29 1.10
N ALA A 95 6.34 -3.96 0.04
CA ALA A 95 7.63 -4.54 -0.27
C ALA A 95 8.73 -3.82 0.51
N SER A 96 9.52 -4.54 1.29
CA SER A 96 10.70 -3.95 1.92
C SER A 96 11.76 -3.61 0.89
N ASP A 97 12.50 -2.55 1.13
CA ASP A 97 13.49 -2.05 0.19
C ASP A 97 14.84 -1.81 0.86
N ILE A 98 15.85 -1.61 0.05
CA ILE A 98 17.19 -1.22 0.46
C ILE A 98 17.17 0.09 1.25
N PHE A 99 18.26 0.42 1.93
CA PHE A 99 18.34 1.67 2.68
C PHE A 99 18.23 2.88 1.76
N ALA A 100 17.30 3.79 2.09
CA ALA A 100 17.15 5.07 1.40
C ALA A 100 18.41 5.92 1.48
N THR A 101 19.11 5.86 2.60
CA THR A 101 20.37 6.57 2.82
C THR A 101 21.57 5.92 2.14
N ARG A 102 21.45 4.63 1.74
CA ARG A 102 22.53 3.80 1.19
C ARG A 102 23.74 3.61 2.11
N VAL A 103 23.64 4.05 3.34
CA VAL A 103 24.65 3.78 4.35
C VAL A 103 24.62 2.29 4.70
N GLY A 104 25.76 1.62 4.53
CA GLY A 104 25.87 0.18 4.78
C GLY A 104 25.39 -0.73 3.65
N SER A 105 25.15 -0.19 2.45
CA SER A 105 24.91 -1.01 1.25
C SER A 105 26.16 -1.83 0.86
N PRO A 106 26.00 -3.10 0.45
CA PRO A 106 24.72 -3.84 0.37
C PRO A 106 24.21 -4.27 1.75
N VAL A 107 22.91 -4.15 1.95
CA VAL A 107 22.25 -4.72 3.13
C VAL A 107 21.98 -6.21 2.90
N LEU A 108 21.66 -6.93 3.98
CA LEU A 108 21.33 -8.35 3.89
C LEU A 108 20.21 -8.59 2.83
N GLN A 109 20.43 -9.54 1.93
CA GLN A 109 19.53 -9.90 0.83
C GLN A 109 19.33 -8.80 -0.23
N GLU A 110 20.07 -7.71 -0.18
CA GLU A 110 20.12 -6.78 -1.28
C GLU A 110 20.74 -7.46 -2.51
N LEU A 111 20.10 -7.32 -3.67
CA LEU A 111 20.66 -7.79 -4.92
C LEU A 111 21.62 -6.73 -5.43
N GLU A 112 22.90 -7.01 -5.30
CA GLU A 112 23.96 -6.11 -5.73
C GLU A 112 23.94 -5.92 -7.25
N LEU A 113 24.03 -4.67 -7.68
CA LEU A 113 24.18 -4.31 -9.07
C LEU A 113 25.47 -3.51 -9.26
N PRO A 114 26.53 -4.11 -9.83
CA PRO A 114 27.82 -3.44 -9.96
C PRO A 114 27.79 -2.15 -10.79
N SER A 115 26.79 -2.00 -11.67
CA SER A 115 26.64 -0.87 -12.58
C SER A 115 25.89 0.34 -12.01
N GLY A 116 25.29 0.23 -10.83
CA GLY A 116 24.56 1.36 -10.25
C GLY A 116 23.96 1.07 -8.88
N TYR A 117 24.02 2.07 -8.03
CA TYR A 117 23.49 2.01 -6.66
C TYR A 117 22.01 2.42 -6.56
N ASP A 118 21.42 2.95 -7.65
CA ASP A 118 20.05 3.48 -7.64
C ASP A 118 18.99 2.45 -8.05
N VAL A 119 19.41 1.23 -8.31
CA VAL A 119 18.53 0.18 -8.78
C VAL A 119 18.19 -0.75 -7.63
N SER A 120 16.93 -0.81 -7.28
CA SER A 120 16.40 -1.81 -6.36
C SER A 120 15.60 -2.85 -7.14
N VAL A 121 15.67 -4.09 -6.70
CA VAL A 121 14.86 -5.18 -7.27
C VAL A 121 13.36 -4.87 -7.27
N ASN A 122 12.91 -4.01 -6.37
CA ASN A 122 11.53 -3.56 -6.31
C ASN A 122 11.11 -2.69 -7.51
N ASP A 123 12.05 -2.20 -8.32
CA ASP A 123 11.71 -1.53 -9.58
C ASP A 123 10.99 -2.44 -10.58
N ALA A 124 11.13 -3.75 -10.45
CA ALA A 124 10.36 -4.72 -11.23
C ALA A 124 8.84 -4.62 -10.99
N PHE A 125 8.42 -4.17 -9.80
CA PHE A 125 7.00 -3.96 -9.53
C PHE A 125 6.36 -2.83 -10.35
N ARG A 126 7.15 -1.89 -10.87
CA ARG A 126 6.66 -0.82 -11.74
C ARG A 126 5.96 -1.36 -12.99
N GLN A 127 6.40 -2.53 -13.47
CA GLN A 127 5.86 -3.15 -14.68
C GLN A 127 4.59 -3.97 -14.43
N VAL A 128 4.39 -4.40 -13.19
CA VAL A 128 3.31 -5.31 -12.82
C VAL A 128 2.28 -4.71 -11.87
N SER A 129 2.50 -3.48 -11.41
CA SER A 129 1.57 -2.78 -10.51
C SER A 129 0.84 -1.65 -11.22
N ARG A 130 -0.40 -1.40 -10.84
CA ARG A 130 -1.20 -0.25 -11.30
C ARG A 130 -0.81 1.06 -10.61
N PHE A 131 -0.22 0.92 -9.43
CA PHE A 131 0.39 2.03 -8.70
C PHE A 131 1.65 1.51 -8.01
N PHE A 132 2.72 2.27 -8.14
CA PHE A 132 3.98 2.02 -7.47
C PHE A 132 4.50 3.33 -6.87
N ASP A 133 4.87 3.28 -5.60
CA ASP A 133 5.59 4.38 -4.96
C ASP A 133 6.69 3.82 -4.04
N ARG A 134 7.77 4.58 -3.88
CA ARG A 134 8.86 4.29 -2.95
C ARG A 134 8.95 5.42 -1.94
N VAL A 135 8.81 5.06 -0.68
CA VAL A 135 8.78 6.02 0.44
C VAL A 135 10.21 6.28 0.93
N TRP A 136 10.82 7.33 0.42
CA TRP A 136 12.18 7.74 0.80
C TRP A 136 12.26 8.43 2.17
N ARG A 137 11.14 8.91 2.69
CA ARG A 137 11.00 9.57 4.00
C ARG A 137 9.65 9.27 4.62
N PRO A 138 9.55 9.16 5.95
CA PRO A 138 8.26 8.84 6.62
C PRO A 138 7.12 9.80 6.26
N GLU A 139 7.44 11.08 6.01
CA GLU A 139 6.44 12.10 5.66
C GLU A 139 5.71 11.84 4.34
N GLN A 140 6.31 11.05 3.46
CA GLN A 140 5.70 10.70 2.16
C GLN A 140 4.62 9.63 2.28
N LEU A 141 4.66 8.82 3.34
CA LEU A 141 3.76 7.68 3.51
C LEU A 141 2.27 8.04 3.43
N PRO A 142 1.78 9.13 4.06
CA PRO A 142 0.36 9.50 3.94
C PRO A 142 -0.08 9.79 2.49
N ALA A 143 0.77 10.48 1.71
CA ALA A 143 0.48 10.77 0.31
C ALA A 143 0.52 9.51 -0.56
N ALA A 144 1.51 8.66 -0.37
CA ALA A 144 1.63 7.36 -1.04
C ALA A 144 0.40 6.48 -0.75
N MET A 145 -0.04 6.41 0.51
CA MET A 145 -1.22 5.64 0.90
C MET A 145 -2.52 6.21 0.29
N LEU A 146 -2.66 7.52 0.17
CA LEU A 146 -3.81 8.12 -0.51
C LEU A 146 -3.83 7.76 -2.00
N GLY A 147 -2.66 7.78 -2.66
CA GLY A 147 -2.52 7.32 -4.05
C GLY A 147 -2.87 5.83 -4.20
N ALA A 148 -2.37 5.00 -3.29
CA ALA A 148 -2.66 3.57 -3.22
C ALA A 148 -4.16 3.31 -3.07
N MET A 149 -4.81 3.96 -2.10
CA MET A 149 -6.24 3.79 -1.85
C MET A 149 -7.10 4.19 -3.04
N ARG A 150 -6.73 5.25 -3.76
CA ARG A 150 -7.43 5.66 -4.98
C ARG A 150 -7.47 4.53 -6.00
N VAL A 151 -6.35 3.86 -6.23
CA VAL A 151 -6.27 2.75 -7.20
C VAL A 151 -6.95 1.50 -6.68
N LEU A 152 -6.77 1.16 -5.40
CA LEU A 152 -7.43 -0.02 -4.80
C LEU A 152 -8.96 0.06 -4.83
N THR A 153 -9.52 1.26 -4.79
CA THR A 153 -10.99 1.47 -4.79
C THR A 153 -11.57 1.79 -6.17
N ASP A 154 -10.74 1.94 -7.18
CA ASP A 154 -11.21 2.19 -8.53
C ASP A 154 -11.79 0.92 -9.16
N PRO A 155 -13.05 0.91 -9.59
CA PRO A 155 -13.68 -0.30 -10.13
C PRO A 155 -13.14 -0.71 -11.50
N ALA A 156 -12.57 0.22 -12.26
CA ALA A 156 -12.07 -0.01 -13.60
C ALA A 156 -10.55 -0.22 -13.66
N GLU A 157 -9.81 0.59 -12.91
CA GLU A 157 -8.33 0.65 -13.01
C GLU A 157 -7.60 -0.02 -11.84
N THR A 158 -8.32 -0.71 -10.96
CA THR A 158 -7.72 -1.44 -9.83
C THR A 158 -6.79 -2.58 -10.28
N GLY A 159 -5.94 -3.03 -9.37
CA GLY A 159 -4.98 -4.09 -9.56
C GLY A 159 -4.02 -4.16 -8.39
N ALA A 160 -2.82 -4.69 -8.62
CA ALA A 160 -1.77 -4.62 -7.62
C ALA A 160 -1.32 -3.17 -7.39
N VAL A 161 -1.19 -2.83 -6.12
CA VAL A 161 -0.61 -1.57 -5.66
C VAL A 161 0.60 -1.91 -4.82
N THR A 162 1.77 -1.38 -5.18
CA THR A 162 3.01 -1.65 -4.46
C THR A 162 3.57 -0.38 -3.85
N ILE A 163 3.84 -0.42 -2.57
CA ILE A 163 4.59 0.59 -1.84
C ILE A 163 5.88 -0.03 -1.36
N ALA A 164 6.99 0.46 -1.89
CA ALA A 164 8.32 0.06 -1.46
C ALA A 164 8.73 0.86 -0.22
N LEU A 165 9.12 0.16 0.84
CA LEU A 165 9.41 0.69 2.15
C LEU A 165 10.87 0.39 2.52
N PRO A 166 11.82 1.34 2.31
CA PRO A 166 13.19 1.20 2.76
C PRO A 166 13.29 0.89 4.25
N GLN A 167 14.17 -0.02 4.60
CA GLN A 167 14.28 -0.54 5.97
C GLN A 167 14.63 0.55 7.00
N ASP A 168 15.55 1.44 6.64
CA ASP A 168 15.95 2.57 7.48
C ASP A 168 14.80 3.57 7.69
N VAL A 169 14.03 3.85 6.64
CA VAL A 169 12.85 4.72 6.72
C VAL A 169 11.74 4.12 7.60
N GLN A 170 11.56 2.78 7.56
CA GLN A 170 10.60 2.12 8.45
C GLN A 170 10.96 2.26 9.94
N ALA A 171 12.26 2.32 10.25
CA ALA A 171 12.77 2.45 11.61
C ALA A 171 12.93 3.91 12.06
N GLU A 172 12.76 4.87 11.14
CA GLU A 172 12.92 6.29 11.44
C GLU A 172 11.78 6.82 12.32
N ALA A 173 12.16 7.52 13.40
CA ALA A 173 11.18 8.15 14.27
C ALA A 173 10.52 9.34 13.58
N HIS A 174 9.24 9.22 13.27
CA HIS A 174 8.45 10.31 12.68
C HIS A 174 7.62 11.03 13.74
N ARG A 175 7.82 12.32 13.88
CA ARG A 175 6.98 13.15 14.73
C ARG A 175 5.59 13.25 14.10
N ARG A 176 4.63 12.52 14.66
CA ARG A 176 3.24 12.62 14.24
C ARG A 176 2.82 14.09 14.32
N MET A 177 2.60 14.71 13.17
CA MET A 177 1.96 16.02 13.13
C MET A 177 0.55 15.84 13.68
N THR A 178 0.39 16.08 14.97
CA THR A 178 -0.94 16.27 15.55
C THR A 178 -1.46 17.58 14.97
N GLY A 179 -1.96 17.52 13.74
CA GLY A 179 -2.72 18.61 13.18
C GLY A 179 -3.87 18.85 14.14
N ARG A 180 -3.91 20.02 14.80
CA ARG A 180 -5.16 20.57 15.27
C ARG A 180 -6.16 20.25 14.15
N ARG A 181 -7.20 19.52 14.47
CA ARG A 181 -8.38 19.50 13.63
C ARG A 181 -8.84 20.96 13.57
N ASN A 182 -8.33 21.70 12.59
CA ASN A 182 -8.99 22.89 12.16
C ASN A 182 -10.35 22.42 11.69
N SER A 183 -11.37 22.69 12.47
CA SER A 183 -12.77 22.61 12.10
C SER A 183 -13.11 23.70 11.06
N SER A 184 -12.16 24.02 10.19
CA SER A 184 -12.42 24.80 9.01
C SER A 184 -13.05 23.86 7.99
N ARG A 185 -14.34 24.01 7.85
CA ARG A 185 -15.17 23.52 6.75
C ARG A 185 -14.32 23.29 5.51
N SER A 186 -14.16 22.02 5.13
CA SER A 186 -13.70 21.68 3.80
C SER A 186 -14.77 22.14 2.82
N GLY A 187 -14.67 23.39 2.42
CA GLY A 187 -15.38 23.87 1.25
C GLY A 187 -14.92 22.99 0.11
N CYS A 188 -15.85 22.31 -0.55
CA CYS A 188 -15.63 21.67 -1.81
C CYS A 188 -15.05 22.73 -2.76
N GLY A 189 -13.74 22.78 -2.89
CA GLY A 189 -13.06 23.68 -3.80
C GLY A 189 -13.42 23.28 -5.22
N THR A 190 -14.39 23.97 -5.80
CA THR A 190 -14.63 23.93 -7.24
C THR A 190 -13.44 24.59 -7.92
N SER A 191 -12.39 23.82 -8.19
CA SER A 191 -11.39 24.23 -9.14
C SER A 191 -12.10 24.35 -10.51
N ARG A 192 -12.34 25.56 -10.94
CA ARG A 192 -12.79 25.86 -12.32
C ARG A 192 -11.65 25.57 -13.28
N GLY A 193 -11.33 24.30 -13.50
CA GLY A 193 -10.60 23.84 -14.66
C GLY A 193 -11.57 23.77 -15.82
N ARG A 194 -11.30 24.51 -16.88
CA ARG A 194 -12.06 24.44 -18.13
C ARG A 194 -11.86 23.07 -18.75
N TYR A 195 -12.72 22.10 -18.43
CA TYR A 195 -12.92 20.92 -19.26
C TYR A 195 -14.18 21.14 -20.08
N ARG A 196 -14.00 21.28 -21.39
CA ARG A 196 -15.09 21.22 -22.37
C ARG A 196 -15.61 19.80 -22.41
N ASN A 197 -16.90 19.66 -22.13
CA ASN A 197 -17.78 18.53 -22.35
C ASN A 197 -17.38 17.17 -21.75
N PRO A 198 -18.02 16.75 -20.66
CA PRO A 198 -17.96 15.36 -20.23
C PRO A 198 -18.80 14.46 -21.15
N PRO A 199 -18.40 13.18 -21.30
CA PRO A 199 -19.18 12.21 -22.06
C PRO A 199 -20.50 11.85 -21.34
N PRO A 200 -21.52 11.33 -22.07
CA PRO A 200 -22.92 11.27 -21.62
C PRO A 200 -23.28 10.19 -20.58
N TRP A 201 -22.32 9.58 -19.89
CA TRP A 201 -22.58 8.51 -18.91
C TRP A 201 -22.12 8.82 -17.47
N THR A 202 -22.03 10.06 -17.07
CA THR A 202 -21.71 10.40 -15.68
C THR A 202 -22.88 10.03 -14.76
N GLY A 203 -22.85 8.78 -14.31
CA GLY A 203 -23.58 8.31 -13.14
C GLY A 203 -23.20 9.11 -11.91
N ARG A 204 -24.19 9.44 -11.13
CA ARG A 204 -24.20 10.31 -9.96
C ARG A 204 -22.98 10.18 -9.06
N SER A 205 -22.31 11.28 -8.86
CA SER A 205 -21.33 11.54 -7.83
C SER A 205 -21.88 11.15 -6.45
N LEU A 206 -21.32 10.13 -5.83
CA LEU A 206 -21.54 9.77 -4.41
C LEU A 206 -20.72 10.70 -3.51
N CYS A 207 -20.96 11.99 -3.56
CA CYS A 207 -20.51 12.92 -2.53
C CYS A 207 -21.74 13.50 -1.83
N CYS A 208 -21.78 13.30 -0.50
CA CYS A 208 -22.68 13.96 0.45
C CYS A 208 -24.16 13.50 0.45
N ALA A 209 -24.42 12.29 0.96
CA ALA A 209 -25.67 12.04 1.64
C ALA A 209 -25.49 12.39 3.13
N ARG A 210 -26.13 13.46 3.59
CA ARG A 210 -26.38 13.73 5.03
C ARG A 210 -27.35 12.70 5.55
N PRO A 211 -27.16 12.15 6.76
CA PRO A 211 -28.27 11.50 7.44
C PRO A 211 -29.30 12.58 7.83
N ALA A 212 -30.55 12.35 7.47
CA ALA A 212 -31.67 13.11 7.99
C ALA A 212 -31.92 12.71 9.43
N ASP A 213 -32.05 13.69 10.29
CA ASP A 213 -32.58 13.57 11.65
C ASP A 213 -33.98 12.97 11.65
N ARG A 214 -34.18 11.91 12.39
CA ARG A 214 -35.34 11.60 13.21
C ARG A 214 -34.96 10.65 14.32
#